data_2a3b9dc5a651d805771dd5fd4672eb14
#
_entry.id   2a3b9dc5a651d805771dd5fd4672eb14
#
_cell.length_a   1.000
_cell.length_b   1.000
_cell.length_c   1.000
_cell.angle_alpha   90.00
_cell.angle_beta   90.00
_cell.angle_gamma   90.00
#
_symmetry.space_group_name_H-M   'P 1'
#
loop_
_entity.id
_entity.type
_entity.pdbx_description
1 polymer ?
#
loop_
_entity_poly.entity_id
_entity_poly.type
_entity_poly.pdbx_seq_one_letter_code
_entity_poly.pdbx_strand_id
1 'polypeptide(L)'
;VADVPADSLPYGQQRKLEICRALASNPKVLLLDEPAAGMNPKETEELMQAIRIIRDRFSVAILLIEHDMKLVMGICERIYVLNYGRIIAEGTPDQVSHNAEVIAAYLGSAAQEEKEG
;
A
#
# COMPACT_ATOMS: atom_id res chain seq x y z
N VAL A 1 -4.39 21.03 -16.15
CA VAL A 1 -4.79 20.08 -15.12
C VAL A 1 -5.30 20.80 -13.87
N ALA A 2 -4.78 21.99 -13.58
CA ALA A 2 -5.23 22.77 -12.42
C ALA A 2 -6.71 23.19 -12.50
N ASP A 3 -7.24 23.27 -13.70
CA ASP A 3 -8.63 23.67 -13.91
C ASP A 3 -9.62 22.50 -13.88
N VAL A 4 -9.13 21.25 -13.77
CA VAL A 4 -9.99 20.06 -13.73
C VAL A 4 -10.37 19.78 -12.28
N PRO A 5 -11.68 19.72 -11.95
CA PRO A 5 -12.10 19.32 -10.60
C PRO A 5 -11.60 17.93 -10.24
N ALA A 6 -11.11 17.75 -9.01
CA ALA A 6 -10.57 16.48 -8.57
C ALA A 6 -11.59 15.34 -8.64
N ASP A 7 -12.88 15.64 -8.39
CA ASP A 7 -13.94 14.64 -8.41
C ASP A 7 -14.30 14.16 -9.81
N SER A 8 -13.83 14.85 -10.88
CA SER A 8 -14.04 14.42 -12.26
C SER A 8 -12.94 13.53 -12.79
N LEU A 9 -11.85 13.33 -12.01
CA LEU A 9 -10.71 12.48 -12.40
C LEU A 9 -11.00 11.00 -12.10
N PRO A 10 -10.39 10.07 -12.86
CA PRO A 10 -10.40 8.66 -12.48
C PRO A 10 -9.85 8.47 -11.06
N TYR A 11 -10.32 7.44 -10.37
CA TYR A 11 -10.01 7.22 -8.96
C TYR A 11 -8.50 7.14 -8.68
N GLY A 12 -7.76 6.44 -9.52
CA GLY A 12 -6.30 6.34 -9.35
C GLY A 12 -5.59 7.69 -9.47
N GLN A 13 -6.07 8.56 -10.38
CA GLN A 13 -5.52 9.90 -10.53
C GLN A 13 -5.91 10.80 -9.36
N GLN A 14 -7.10 10.65 -8.80
CA GLN A 14 -7.50 11.35 -7.60
C GLN A 14 -6.57 11.03 -6.43
N ARG A 15 -6.22 9.76 -6.24
CA ARG A 15 -5.30 9.32 -5.20
C ARG A 15 -3.90 9.92 -5.39
N LYS A 16 -3.40 9.94 -6.62
CA LYS A 16 -2.10 10.56 -6.92
C LYS A 16 -2.11 12.05 -6.60
N LEU A 17 -3.20 12.74 -6.91
CA LEU A 17 -3.34 14.15 -6.62
C LEU A 17 -3.36 14.43 -5.11
N GLU A 18 -4.07 13.60 -4.35
CA GLU A 18 -4.11 13.71 -2.88
C GLU A 18 -2.71 13.54 -2.28
N ILE A 19 -1.94 12.58 -2.77
CA ILE A 19 -0.56 12.34 -2.33
C ILE A 19 0.33 13.55 -2.68
N CYS A 20 0.20 14.10 -3.88
CA CYS A 20 0.95 15.27 -4.29
C CYS A 20 0.65 16.49 -3.41
N ARG A 21 -0.62 16.67 -3.04
CA ARG A 21 -1.02 17.76 -2.13
C ARG A 21 -0.40 17.58 -0.75
N ALA A 22 -0.38 16.36 -0.26
CA ALA A 22 0.25 16.06 1.03
C ALA A 22 1.75 16.34 0.99
N LEU A 23 2.42 15.97 -0.10
CA LEU A 23 3.86 16.22 -0.28
C LEU A 23 4.19 17.71 -0.39
N ALA A 24 3.27 18.53 -0.88
CA ALA A 24 3.48 19.96 -1.00
C ALA A 24 3.75 20.65 0.33
N SER A 25 3.30 20.07 1.45
CA SER A 25 3.57 20.58 2.79
C SER A 25 4.97 20.21 3.31
N ASN A 26 5.75 19.47 2.52
CA ASN A 26 7.09 18.99 2.88
C ASN A 26 7.11 18.21 4.19
N PRO A 27 6.31 17.13 4.32
CA PRO A 27 6.21 16.38 5.56
C PRO A 27 7.45 15.51 5.79
N LYS A 28 7.69 15.16 7.05
CA LYS A 28 8.70 14.16 7.41
C LYS A 28 8.14 12.75 7.35
N VAL A 29 6.84 12.61 7.56
CA VAL A 29 6.12 11.32 7.52
C VAL A 29 4.87 11.50 6.66
N LEU A 30 4.69 10.59 5.73
CA LEU A 30 3.49 10.52 4.90
C LEU A 30 2.69 9.28 5.31
N LEU A 31 1.46 9.49 5.77
CA LEU A 31 0.57 8.39 6.13
C LEU A 31 -0.39 8.10 4.98
N LEU A 32 -0.37 6.87 4.51
CA LEU A 32 -1.27 6.39 3.46
C LEU A 32 -2.16 5.28 4.04
N ASP A 33 -3.43 5.60 4.23
CA ASP A 33 -4.41 4.68 4.82
C ASP A 33 -5.26 4.06 3.72
N GLU A 34 -5.02 2.78 3.46
CA GLU A 34 -5.68 1.98 2.43
C GLU A 34 -5.75 2.70 1.06
N PRO A 35 -4.60 3.18 0.54
CA PRO A 35 -4.62 3.98 -0.67
C PRO A 35 -5.07 3.23 -1.91
N ALA A 36 -5.00 1.90 -1.91
CA ALA A 36 -5.42 1.06 -3.03
C ALA A 36 -6.89 0.66 -2.98
N ALA A 37 -7.64 1.09 -1.96
CA ALA A 37 -9.06 0.75 -1.85
C ALA A 37 -9.83 1.21 -3.08
N GLY A 38 -10.57 0.30 -3.72
CA GLY A 38 -11.35 0.59 -4.91
C GLY A 38 -10.56 0.60 -6.22
N MET A 39 -9.26 0.34 -6.18
CA MET A 39 -8.43 0.31 -7.39
C MET A 39 -8.44 -1.07 -8.05
N ASN A 40 -8.37 -1.07 -9.39
CA ASN A 40 -8.12 -2.30 -10.15
C ASN A 40 -6.61 -2.65 -10.12
N PRO A 41 -6.19 -3.85 -10.59
CA PRO A 41 -4.78 -4.24 -10.53
C PRO A 41 -3.84 -3.28 -11.27
N LYS A 42 -4.25 -2.71 -12.38
CA LYS A 42 -3.43 -1.76 -13.13
C LYS A 42 -3.22 -0.47 -12.33
N GLU A 43 -4.27 0.05 -11.74
CA GLU A 43 -4.20 1.25 -10.90
C GLU A 43 -3.34 1.02 -9.66
N THR A 44 -3.47 -0.16 -9.04
CA THR A 44 -2.65 -0.54 -7.90
C THR A 44 -1.18 -0.58 -8.27
N GLU A 45 -0.83 -1.13 -9.43
CA GLU A 45 0.55 -1.17 -9.89
C GLU A 45 1.11 0.24 -10.13
N GLU A 46 0.31 1.12 -10.72
CA GLU A 46 0.70 2.52 -10.91
C GLU A 46 0.92 3.23 -9.57
N LEU A 47 0.07 2.97 -8.58
CA LEU A 47 0.22 3.49 -7.24
C LEU A 47 1.51 3.02 -6.59
N MET A 48 1.83 1.73 -6.73
CA MET A 48 3.07 1.16 -6.21
C MET A 48 4.30 1.85 -6.78
N GLN A 49 4.30 2.09 -8.09
CA GLN A 49 5.40 2.80 -8.74
C GLN A 49 5.51 4.24 -8.24
N ALA A 50 4.38 4.92 -8.07
CA ALA A 50 4.37 6.28 -7.55
C ALA A 50 4.95 6.35 -6.14
N ILE A 51 4.59 5.40 -5.27
CA ILE A 51 5.10 5.33 -3.90
C ILE A 51 6.62 5.07 -3.91
N ARG A 52 7.12 4.20 -4.78
CA ARG A 52 8.56 3.96 -4.91
C ARG A 52 9.31 5.22 -5.32
N ILE A 53 8.78 5.97 -6.26
CA ILE A 53 9.38 7.22 -6.73
C ILE A 53 9.42 8.24 -5.59
N ILE A 54 8.35 8.37 -4.84
CA ILE A 54 8.27 9.30 -3.71
C ILE A 54 9.31 8.93 -2.66
N ARG A 55 9.38 7.64 -2.31
CA ARG A 55 10.35 7.15 -1.33
C ARG A 55 11.79 7.47 -1.76
N ASP A 56 12.10 7.29 -3.04
CA ASP A 56 13.45 7.43 -3.55
C ASP A 56 13.86 8.88 -3.77
N ARG A 57 12.91 9.78 -4.04
CA ARG A 57 13.21 11.18 -4.37
C ARG A 57 12.99 12.17 -3.25
N PHE A 58 12.16 11.84 -2.28
CA PHE A 58 11.82 12.72 -1.16
C PHE A 58 12.36 12.15 0.14
N SER A 59 12.82 13.04 1.03
CA SER A 59 13.26 12.65 2.36
C SER A 59 12.05 12.50 3.28
N VAL A 60 11.21 11.52 3.00
CA VAL A 60 9.97 11.28 3.72
C VAL A 60 9.88 9.80 4.11
N ALA A 61 9.50 9.53 5.34
CA ALA A 61 9.15 8.18 5.78
C ALA A 61 7.68 7.93 5.40
N ILE A 62 7.40 6.78 4.81
CA ILE A 62 6.04 6.42 4.40
C ILE A 62 5.51 5.34 5.32
N LEU A 63 4.39 5.62 6.00
CA LEU A 63 3.66 4.65 6.78
C LEU A 63 2.43 4.24 5.98
N LEU A 64 2.38 2.98 5.58
CA LEU A 64 1.31 2.44 4.76
C LEU A 64 0.44 1.50 5.58
N ILE A 65 -0.86 1.76 5.60
CA ILE A 65 -1.85 0.85 6.20
C ILE A 65 -2.59 0.20 5.04
N GLU A 66 -2.50 -1.12 4.92
CA GLU A 66 -3.05 -1.81 3.77
C GLU A 66 -3.31 -3.29 4.10
N HIS A 67 -4.26 -3.89 3.40
CA HIS A 67 -4.52 -5.32 3.46
C HIS A 67 -4.32 -6.01 2.11
N ASP A 68 -3.94 -5.27 1.10
CA ASP A 68 -3.54 -5.82 -0.21
C ASP A 68 -2.12 -6.37 -0.09
N MET A 69 -2.00 -7.68 0.02
CA MET A 69 -0.73 -8.34 0.28
C MET A 69 0.27 -8.15 -0.86
N LYS A 70 -0.20 -8.13 -2.10
CA LYS A 70 0.68 -7.91 -3.25
C LYS A 70 1.34 -6.54 -3.17
N LEU A 71 0.57 -5.51 -2.84
CA LEU A 71 1.09 -4.16 -2.67
C LEU A 71 2.09 -4.10 -1.51
N VAL A 72 1.69 -4.60 -0.35
CA VAL A 72 2.52 -4.56 0.87
C VAL A 72 3.83 -5.29 0.65
N MET A 73 3.78 -6.52 0.14
CA MET A 73 4.98 -7.33 -0.11
C MET A 73 5.86 -6.72 -1.21
N GLY A 74 5.27 -5.98 -2.13
CA GLY A 74 5.98 -5.41 -3.27
C GLY A 74 6.74 -4.12 -2.98
N ILE A 75 6.32 -3.32 -2.01
CA ILE A 75 6.90 -1.99 -1.80
C ILE A 75 7.39 -1.71 -0.39
N CYS A 76 6.94 -2.45 0.61
CA CYS A 76 7.33 -2.17 1.99
C CYS A 76 8.71 -2.73 2.30
N GLU A 77 9.52 -1.97 3.03
CA GLU A 77 10.82 -2.41 3.50
C GLU A 77 10.70 -3.18 4.82
N ARG A 78 9.73 -2.79 5.64
CA ARG A 78 9.44 -3.42 6.91
C ARG A 78 7.94 -3.47 7.13
N ILE A 79 7.46 -4.59 7.63
CA ILE A 79 6.03 -4.87 7.78
C ILE A 79 5.74 -5.27 9.22
N TYR A 80 4.66 -4.69 9.76
CA TYR A 80 4.06 -5.11 11.03
C TYR A 80 2.68 -5.67 10.71
N VAL A 81 2.43 -6.91 11.09
CA VAL A 81 1.16 -7.58 10.80
C VAL A 81 0.27 -7.55 12.04
N LEU A 82 -0.92 -7.00 11.88
CA LEU A 82 -1.93 -6.94 12.94
C LEU A 82 -3.03 -7.97 12.68
N ASN A 83 -3.46 -8.66 13.73
CA ASN A 83 -4.60 -9.56 13.68
C ASN A 83 -5.34 -9.46 15.00
N TYR A 84 -6.61 -9.10 14.95
CA TYR A 84 -7.44 -8.86 16.13
C TYR A 84 -6.78 -7.92 17.15
N GLY A 85 -6.22 -6.80 16.66
CA GLY A 85 -5.62 -5.77 17.52
C GLY A 85 -4.26 -6.13 18.09
N ARG A 86 -3.67 -7.24 17.68
CA ARG A 86 -2.36 -7.72 18.15
C ARG A 86 -1.36 -7.78 17.01
N ILE A 87 -0.11 -7.41 17.29
CA ILE A 87 0.99 -7.61 16.35
C ILE A 87 1.37 -9.10 16.41
N ILE A 88 1.18 -9.81 15.28
CA ILE A 88 1.50 -11.24 15.20
C ILE A 88 2.82 -11.50 14.49
N ALA A 89 3.36 -10.53 13.78
CA ALA A 89 4.64 -10.65 13.09
C ALA A 89 5.19 -9.27 12.75
N GLU A 90 6.52 -9.19 12.64
CA GLU A 90 7.20 -8.02 12.10
C GLU A 90 8.49 -8.45 11.40
N GLY A 91 8.90 -7.69 10.40
CA GLY A 91 10.14 -7.96 9.68
C GLY A 91 10.10 -7.47 8.24
N THR A 92 11.05 -7.96 7.46
CA THR A 92 11.09 -7.72 6.02
C THR A 92 9.94 -8.48 5.33
N PRO A 93 9.58 -8.11 4.09
CA PRO A 93 8.57 -8.88 3.34
C PRO A 93 8.90 -10.38 3.27
N ASP A 94 10.15 -10.73 3.07
CA ASP A 94 10.58 -12.13 3.01
C ASP A 94 10.31 -12.85 4.34
N GLN A 95 10.70 -12.25 5.47
CA GLN A 95 10.48 -12.82 6.79
C GLN A 95 9.00 -12.98 7.10
N VAL A 96 8.21 -11.95 6.81
CA VAL A 96 6.78 -11.95 7.10
C VAL A 96 6.04 -12.97 6.23
N SER A 97 6.41 -13.10 4.96
CA SER A 97 5.75 -14.03 4.04
C SER A 97 5.97 -15.50 4.42
N HIS A 98 7.01 -15.80 5.19
CA HIS A 98 7.32 -17.15 5.65
C HIS A 98 6.81 -17.43 7.08
N ASN A 99 6.17 -16.46 7.72
CA ASN A 99 5.61 -16.63 9.06
C ASN A 99 4.33 -17.44 9.02
N ALA A 100 4.25 -18.52 9.79
CA ALA A 100 3.12 -19.44 9.79
C ALA A 100 1.79 -18.77 10.16
N GLU A 101 1.79 -17.86 11.15
CA GLU A 101 0.59 -17.15 11.55
C GLU A 101 0.08 -16.20 10.45
N VAL A 102 0.99 -15.55 9.74
CA VAL A 102 0.66 -14.65 8.63
C VAL A 102 0.08 -15.45 7.48
N ILE A 103 0.69 -16.58 7.13
CA ILE A 103 0.21 -17.46 6.07
C ILE A 103 -1.21 -17.92 6.39
N ALA A 104 -1.47 -18.35 7.60
CA ALA A 104 -2.78 -18.82 8.02
C ALA A 104 -3.83 -17.69 7.99
N ALA A 105 -3.46 -16.47 8.42
CA ALA A 105 -4.41 -15.37 8.53
C ALA A 105 -4.70 -14.67 7.19
N TYR A 106 -3.72 -14.57 6.30
CA TYR A 106 -3.82 -13.73 5.11
C TYR A 106 -3.47 -14.44 3.81
N LEU A 107 -2.34 -15.15 3.77
CA LEU A 107 -1.81 -15.70 2.53
C LEU A 107 -2.42 -17.05 2.16
N GLY A 108 -2.77 -17.86 3.15
CA GLY A 108 -3.43 -19.14 2.92
C GLY A 108 -4.77 -19.00 2.23
N SER A 109 -5.56 -18.01 2.64
CA SER A 109 -6.86 -17.73 2.03
C SER A 109 -6.71 -17.27 0.58
N ALA A 110 -5.74 -16.41 0.30
CA ALA A 110 -5.47 -15.95 -1.06
C ALA A 110 -5.05 -17.11 -1.97
N ALA A 111 -4.20 -18.01 -1.49
CA ALA A 111 -3.77 -19.18 -2.25
C ALA A 111 -4.94 -20.12 -2.55
N GLN A 112 -5.88 -20.28 -1.62
CA GLN A 112 -7.08 -21.08 -1.84
C GLN A 112 -7.99 -20.46 -2.88
N GLU A 113 -8.18 -19.17 -2.83
CA GLU A 113 -9.00 -18.47 -3.81
C GLU A 113 -8.44 -18.61 -5.23
N GLU A 114 -7.13 -18.54 -5.39
CA GLU A 114 -6.48 -18.75 -6.69
C GLU A 114 -6.68 -20.16 -7.20
N LYS A 115 -6.65 -21.17 -6.32
CA LYS A 115 -6.86 -22.57 -6.70
C LYS A 115 -8.30 -22.86 -7.06
N GLU A 116 -9.25 -22.20 -6.42
CA GLU A 116 -10.67 -22.38 -6.67
C GLU A 116 -11.16 -21.57 -7.86
N GLY A 117 -10.44 -20.53 -8.20
CA GLY A 117 -10.73 -19.66 -9.33
C GLY A 117 -10.18 -20.20 -10.63
#